data_f2518cfc4aa5fbd8c1d5ee3cebf85964
#
_entry.id   f2518cfc4aa5fbd8c1d5ee3cebf85964
#
_cell.length_a   1.000
_cell.length_b   1.000
_cell.length_c   1.000
_cell.angle_alpha   90.00
_cell.angle_beta   90.00
_cell.angle_gamma   90.00
#
_symmetry.space_group_name_H-M   'P 1'
#
loop_
_entity.id
_entity.type
_entity.pdbx_description
1 polymer ?
#
loop_
_entity_poly.entity_id
_entity_poly.type
_entity_poly.pdbx_seq_one_letter_code
_entity_poly.pdbx_strand_id
1 'polypeptide(L)'
;MTLELLCLPSPTVPRFSPVESGRTAKWAPFKIPNSPTCSSKTRNMGRFLCLSAQNRGFGEASGRVGDGDGVIIVDHGSRRKESNLMLHEFVEMFKHKSGYEIVEPAHMELAEPSIADAFESCIQQGACRIIVSPFFLFPGRHWHQDIPSLTAEAAKDHPGVSYIITAPLGLHQLLVDVVDDRIKHCLRHVAGDADECSICAGTGKCRLY
;
A
#
# COMPACT_ATOMS: atom_id res chain seq x y z
N MET A 1 -29.39 59.66 10.21
CA MET A 1 -29.13 58.48 11.04
C MET A 1 -28.05 57.70 10.35
N THR A 2 -26.82 57.91 10.76
CA THR A 2 -25.61 57.33 10.12
C THR A 2 -25.26 56.07 10.93
N LEU A 3 -25.27 54.93 10.30
CA LEU A 3 -24.85 53.65 10.89
C LEU A 3 -23.31 53.51 10.73
N GLU A 4 -22.59 53.63 11.83
CA GLU A 4 -21.16 53.30 11.90
C GLU A 4 -21.00 51.77 11.94
N LEU A 5 -20.25 51.26 10.94
CA LEU A 5 -19.79 49.87 10.89
C LEU A 5 -18.60 49.74 11.84
N LEU A 6 -18.78 49.07 12.97
CA LEU A 6 -17.68 48.64 13.86
C LEU A 6 -16.91 47.47 13.23
N CYS A 7 -15.70 47.78 12.76
CA CYS A 7 -14.69 46.75 12.37
C CYS A 7 -14.17 46.08 13.65
N LEU A 8 -14.39 44.77 13.78
CA LEU A 8 -13.76 43.93 14.80
C LEU A 8 -12.34 43.53 14.34
N PRO A 9 -11.34 43.51 15.21
CA PRO A 9 -9.99 43.12 14.84
C PRO A 9 -9.90 41.60 14.61
N SER A 10 -9.19 41.22 13.55
CA SER A 10 -8.88 39.83 13.21
C SER A 10 -8.01 39.15 14.27
N PRO A 11 -8.22 37.87 14.57
CA PRO A 11 -7.39 37.13 15.51
C PRO A 11 -5.97 36.91 14.94
N THR A 12 -4.98 37.28 15.72
CA THR A 12 -3.56 37.05 15.45
C THR A 12 -3.22 35.57 15.52
N VAL A 13 -2.77 35.00 14.39
CA VAL A 13 -2.26 33.63 14.31
C VAL A 13 -0.85 33.59 14.94
N PRO A 14 -0.55 32.67 15.86
CA PRO A 14 0.80 32.54 16.41
C PRO A 14 1.78 32.03 15.35
N ARG A 15 2.89 32.76 15.14
CA ARG A 15 4.03 32.31 14.34
C ARG A 15 4.74 31.20 15.08
N PHE A 16 4.74 30.00 14.50
CA PHE A 16 5.65 28.93 14.92
C PHE A 16 7.06 29.21 14.39
N SER A 17 8.01 29.31 15.30
CA SER A 17 9.45 29.34 14.97
C SER A 17 9.92 27.91 14.61
N PRO A 18 10.84 27.75 13.64
CA PRO A 18 11.40 26.43 13.34
C PRO A 18 12.25 25.94 14.51
N VAL A 19 11.95 24.74 15.01
CA VAL A 19 12.83 24.02 15.94
C VAL A 19 13.93 23.37 15.12
N GLU A 20 15.17 23.79 15.33
CA GLU A 20 16.37 23.12 14.84
C GLU A 20 16.46 21.73 15.46
N SER A 21 16.27 20.66 14.67
CA SER A 21 16.54 19.29 15.08
C SER A 21 17.86 18.82 14.47
N GLY A 22 18.94 19.07 15.17
CA GLY A 22 20.20 18.36 14.99
C GLY A 22 20.23 17.10 15.83
N ARG A 23 19.87 15.96 15.24
CA ARG A 23 20.34 14.62 15.67
C ARG A 23 20.28 13.66 14.50
N THR A 24 21.40 13.50 13.83
CA THR A 24 21.65 12.39 12.91
C THR A 24 21.76 11.08 13.69
N ALA A 25 20.76 10.24 13.64
CA ALA A 25 20.85 8.88 14.15
C ALA A 25 21.76 8.06 13.23
N LYS A 26 22.96 7.68 13.71
CA LYS A 26 23.84 6.75 13.02
C LYS A 26 23.27 5.33 13.16
N TRP A 27 22.85 4.78 12.06
CA TRP A 27 22.47 3.36 11.97
C TRP A 27 23.73 2.51 11.99
N ALA A 28 23.85 1.63 12.99
CA ALA A 28 24.89 0.62 13.05
C ALA A 28 24.41 -0.64 12.28
N PRO A 29 25.29 -1.29 11.49
CA PRO A 29 24.91 -2.49 10.76
C PRO A 29 24.73 -3.69 11.69
N PHE A 30 23.56 -4.36 11.61
CA PHE A 30 23.30 -5.62 12.30
C PHE A 30 24.14 -6.73 11.68
N LYS A 31 24.92 -7.44 12.49
CA LYS A 31 25.65 -8.67 12.11
C LYS A 31 24.67 -9.84 12.12
N ILE A 32 24.52 -10.49 10.96
CA ILE A 32 23.75 -11.73 10.81
C ILE A 32 24.62 -12.91 11.32
N PRO A 33 24.12 -13.78 12.22
CA PRO A 33 24.83 -14.97 12.61
C PRO A 33 24.74 -16.04 11.51
N ASN A 34 25.86 -16.77 11.28
CA ASN A 34 25.99 -17.85 10.31
C ASN A 34 24.98 -18.98 10.57
N SER A 35 24.23 -19.36 9.54
CA SER A 35 23.33 -20.51 9.55
C SER A 35 24.09 -21.84 9.41
N PRO A 36 23.66 -22.91 10.12
CA PRO A 36 24.25 -24.23 9.93
C PRO A 36 23.74 -24.92 8.65
N THR A 37 24.64 -25.55 7.95
CA THR A 37 24.38 -26.40 6.78
C THR A 37 23.57 -27.64 7.16
N CYS A 38 22.40 -27.81 6.56
CA CYS A 38 21.58 -29.00 6.70
C CYS A 38 21.71 -29.93 5.50
N SER A 39 22.16 -31.15 5.77
CA SER A 39 22.31 -32.25 4.80
C SER A 39 20.96 -32.87 4.49
N SER A 40 20.63 -32.99 3.20
CA SER A 40 19.34 -33.47 2.70
C SER A 40 19.29 -35.00 2.56
N LYS A 41 18.19 -35.63 3.05
CA LYS A 41 17.74 -36.93 2.60
C LYS A 41 16.39 -36.79 1.91
N THR A 42 16.37 -37.15 0.64
CA THR A 42 15.27 -37.13 -0.33
C THR A 42 14.08 -38.00 0.06
N ARG A 43 12.85 -37.47 -0.06
CA ARG A 43 11.64 -38.24 -0.39
C ARG A 43 10.79 -37.44 -1.38
N ASN A 44 10.49 -38.11 -2.51
CA ASN A 44 9.69 -37.63 -3.65
C ASN A 44 8.26 -37.30 -3.26
N MET A 45 7.80 -36.08 -3.49
CA MET A 45 6.43 -35.71 -3.80
C MET A 45 6.46 -34.44 -4.66
N GLY A 46 5.68 -34.42 -5.75
CA GLY A 46 5.75 -33.42 -6.79
C GLY A 46 5.64 -31.99 -6.25
N ARG A 47 6.76 -31.32 -6.23
CA ARG A 47 6.89 -29.90 -5.93
C ARG A 47 7.26 -29.22 -7.23
N PHE A 48 6.50 -28.24 -7.63
CA PHE A 48 7.00 -27.22 -8.52
C PHE A 48 8.17 -26.53 -7.81
N LEU A 49 9.38 -26.92 -8.20
CA LEU A 49 10.60 -26.30 -7.71
C LEU A 49 10.77 -24.98 -8.46
N CYS A 50 10.84 -23.86 -7.76
CA CYS A 50 11.46 -22.64 -8.25
C CYS A 50 12.91 -22.93 -8.68
N LEU A 51 13.10 -23.35 -9.92
CA LEU A 51 14.41 -23.79 -10.48
C LEU A 51 15.27 -22.64 -11.03
N SER A 52 15.00 -21.38 -10.65
CA SER A 52 15.76 -20.24 -11.16
C SER A 52 16.74 -19.58 -10.17
N ALA A 53 16.99 -20.18 -9.01
CA ALA A 53 17.91 -19.63 -8.00
C ALA A 53 19.35 -20.16 -8.09
N GLN A 54 19.82 -20.63 -9.24
CA GLN A 54 21.24 -20.97 -9.42
C GLN A 54 21.89 -20.03 -10.42
N ASN A 55 22.80 -19.19 -9.90
CA ASN A 55 23.76 -18.37 -10.61
C ASN A 55 23.25 -17.10 -11.34
N ARG A 56 22.71 -16.15 -10.62
CA ARG A 56 22.96 -14.74 -10.99
C ARG A 56 23.64 -14.04 -9.83
N GLY A 57 24.83 -13.52 -10.11
CA GLY A 57 25.68 -12.83 -9.15
C GLY A 57 24.93 -11.73 -8.42
N PHE A 58 25.29 -11.52 -7.17
CA PHE A 58 24.85 -10.37 -6.36
C PHE A 58 25.32 -9.07 -7.03
N GLY A 59 24.53 -8.56 -7.98
CA GLY A 59 24.83 -7.32 -8.68
C GLY A 59 23.60 -6.82 -9.44
N GLU A 60 23.09 -5.67 -9.05
CA GLU A 60 22.18 -4.77 -9.78
C GLU A 60 20.68 -5.06 -9.91
N ALA A 61 20.07 -5.99 -9.16
CA ALA A 61 18.60 -6.18 -9.22
C ALA A 61 17.86 -5.71 -7.96
N SER A 62 18.44 -4.89 -7.09
CA SER A 62 17.87 -4.66 -5.76
C SER A 62 16.76 -3.60 -5.66
N GLY A 63 16.37 -2.97 -6.75
CA GLY A 63 15.39 -1.86 -6.71
C GLY A 63 14.20 -1.98 -7.66
N ARG A 64 14.04 -3.10 -8.38
CA ARG A 64 12.93 -3.30 -9.32
C ARG A 64 12.17 -4.57 -8.99
N VAL A 65 10.86 -4.56 -9.24
CA VAL A 65 10.03 -5.76 -9.25
C VAL A 65 10.39 -6.57 -10.48
N GLY A 66 10.73 -7.85 -10.28
CA GLY A 66 11.15 -8.80 -11.34
C GLY A 66 10.10 -9.86 -11.60
N ASP A 67 10.36 -10.71 -12.61
CA ASP A 67 9.43 -11.74 -13.10
C ASP A 67 9.05 -12.81 -12.03
N GLY A 68 9.81 -12.93 -10.96
CA GLY A 68 9.54 -13.85 -9.84
C GLY A 68 8.95 -13.16 -8.61
N ASP A 69 8.50 -11.93 -8.73
CA ASP A 69 7.92 -11.16 -7.63
C ASP A 69 6.40 -11.13 -7.72
N GLY A 70 5.72 -11.39 -6.60
CA GLY A 70 4.31 -11.12 -6.42
C GLY A 70 4.11 -9.86 -5.60
N VAL A 71 3.20 -8.99 -5.99
CA VAL A 71 2.82 -7.78 -5.26
C VAL A 71 1.43 -7.98 -4.67
N ILE A 72 1.28 -7.73 -3.38
CA ILE A 72 -0.02 -7.72 -2.70
C ILE A 72 -0.32 -6.28 -2.29
N ILE A 73 -1.41 -5.72 -2.78
CA ILE A 73 -1.90 -4.41 -2.34
C ILE A 73 -2.97 -4.66 -1.28
N VAL A 74 -2.71 -4.25 -0.04
CA VAL A 74 -3.56 -4.54 1.10
C VAL A 74 -4.19 -3.28 1.69
N ASP A 75 -5.52 -3.27 1.80
CA ASP A 75 -6.27 -2.27 2.54
C ASP A 75 -6.88 -2.85 3.83
N HIS A 76 -7.70 -2.05 4.51
CA HIS A 76 -8.37 -2.49 5.74
C HIS A 76 -9.48 -3.52 5.47
N GLY A 77 -10.11 -3.45 4.30
CA GLY A 77 -11.36 -4.14 4.03
C GLY A 77 -12.58 -3.38 4.54
N SER A 78 -13.73 -3.72 4.01
CA SER A 78 -15.02 -3.10 4.33
C SER A 78 -16.14 -4.14 4.41
N ARG A 79 -17.16 -3.87 5.23
CA ARG A 79 -18.42 -4.63 5.22
C ARG A 79 -19.26 -4.35 3.96
N ARG A 80 -18.92 -3.31 3.20
CA ARG A 80 -19.59 -2.94 1.95
C ARG A 80 -18.84 -3.57 0.78
N LYS A 81 -19.51 -4.47 0.07
CA LYS A 81 -18.91 -5.17 -1.08
C LYS A 81 -18.42 -4.20 -2.18
N GLU A 82 -19.17 -3.14 -2.42
CA GLU A 82 -18.81 -2.13 -3.43
C GLU A 82 -17.47 -1.46 -3.11
N SER A 83 -17.17 -1.24 -1.82
CA SER A 83 -15.89 -0.67 -1.40
C SER A 83 -14.73 -1.64 -1.65
N ASN A 84 -14.94 -2.93 -1.43
CA ASN A 84 -13.91 -3.95 -1.65
C ASN A 84 -13.64 -4.13 -3.14
N LEU A 85 -14.68 -4.07 -3.99
CA LEU A 85 -14.50 -4.12 -5.45
C LEU A 85 -13.62 -2.97 -5.98
N MET A 86 -13.65 -1.79 -5.35
CA MET A 86 -12.78 -0.68 -5.74
C MET A 86 -11.30 -1.00 -5.56
N LEU A 87 -10.91 -1.82 -4.58
CA LEU A 87 -9.53 -2.27 -4.46
C LEU A 87 -9.14 -3.18 -5.63
N HIS A 88 -10.02 -4.08 -6.05
CA HIS A 88 -9.79 -4.92 -7.23
C HIS A 88 -9.60 -4.08 -8.49
N GLU A 89 -10.47 -3.08 -8.72
CA GLU A 89 -10.32 -2.16 -9.84
C GLU A 89 -9.01 -1.38 -9.78
N PHE A 90 -8.62 -0.93 -8.58
CA PHE A 90 -7.34 -0.25 -8.39
C PHE A 90 -6.15 -1.16 -8.71
N VAL A 91 -6.19 -2.43 -8.28
CA VAL A 91 -5.15 -3.42 -8.57
C VAL A 91 -5.01 -3.66 -10.09
N GLU A 92 -6.11 -3.77 -10.81
CA GLU A 92 -6.09 -3.90 -12.28
C GLU A 92 -5.47 -2.65 -12.95
N MET A 93 -5.86 -1.45 -12.51
CA MET A 93 -5.25 -0.20 -12.99
C MET A 93 -3.74 -0.15 -12.68
N PHE A 94 -3.35 -0.57 -11.48
CA PHE A 94 -1.96 -0.61 -11.05
C PHE A 94 -1.15 -1.60 -11.89
N LYS A 95 -1.65 -2.81 -12.09
CA LYS A 95 -1.06 -3.86 -12.91
C LYS A 95 -0.83 -3.38 -14.34
N HIS A 96 -1.85 -2.81 -14.96
CA HIS A 96 -1.77 -2.25 -16.30
C HIS A 96 -0.71 -1.13 -16.40
N LYS A 97 -0.65 -0.24 -15.40
CA LYS A 97 0.26 0.92 -15.42
C LYS A 97 1.70 0.54 -15.10
N SER A 98 1.92 -0.38 -14.15
CA SER A 98 3.26 -0.78 -13.70
C SER A 98 3.89 -1.84 -14.61
N GLY A 99 3.07 -2.64 -15.28
CA GLY A 99 3.53 -3.79 -16.05
C GLY A 99 3.96 -4.98 -15.18
N TYR A 100 3.63 -4.99 -13.88
CA TYR A 100 3.94 -6.14 -13.02
C TYR A 100 3.02 -7.30 -13.34
N GLU A 101 3.58 -8.52 -13.48
CA GLU A 101 2.82 -9.68 -13.92
C GLU A 101 1.90 -10.23 -12.84
N ILE A 102 2.37 -10.31 -11.59
CA ILE A 102 1.64 -10.88 -10.47
C ILE A 102 1.31 -9.75 -9.48
N VAL A 103 0.03 -9.36 -9.44
CA VAL A 103 -0.47 -8.36 -8.49
C VAL A 103 -1.83 -8.82 -7.98
N GLU A 104 -1.96 -8.93 -6.66
CA GLU A 104 -3.17 -9.41 -5.98
C GLU A 104 -3.70 -8.38 -4.99
N PRO A 105 -5.03 -8.19 -4.90
CA PRO A 105 -5.64 -7.44 -3.82
C PRO A 105 -5.69 -8.27 -2.54
N ALA A 106 -5.63 -7.61 -1.40
CA ALA A 106 -5.92 -8.23 -0.11
C ALA A 106 -6.61 -7.28 0.84
N HIS A 107 -7.43 -7.82 1.72
CA HIS A 107 -8.02 -7.10 2.83
C HIS A 107 -7.39 -7.59 4.14
N MET A 108 -7.03 -6.65 5.01
CA MET A 108 -6.43 -7.00 6.29
C MET A 108 -7.42 -7.70 7.23
N GLU A 109 -8.68 -7.23 7.20
CA GLU A 109 -9.81 -7.79 7.95
C GLU A 109 -11.14 -7.47 7.24
N LEU A 110 -12.26 -7.93 7.74
CA LEU A 110 -13.63 -7.62 7.30
C LEU A 110 -14.05 -8.12 5.91
N ALA A 111 -13.14 -8.57 5.06
CA ALA A 111 -13.46 -9.05 3.71
C ALA A 111 -12.40 -10.02 3.18
N GLU A 112 -12.78 -10.75 2.13
CA GLU A 112 -11.88 -11.59 1.33
C GLU A 112 -11.58 -10.90 -0.02
N PRO A 113 -10.40 -11.20 -0.64
CA PRO A 113 -9.39 -12.14 -0.16
C PRO A 113 -8.57 -11.58 1.02
N SER A 114 -8.19 -12.46 1.94
CA SER A 114 -7.28 -12.15 3.03
C SER A 114 -5.82 -12.02 2.54
N ILE A 115 -4.91 -11.55 3.41
CA ILE A 115 -3.47 -11.54 3.10
C ILE A 115 -2.96 -12.96 2.82
N ALA A 116 -3.47 -13.98 3.52
CA ALA A 116 -3.07 -15.37 3.30
C ALA A 116 -3.52 -15.88 1.93
N ASP A 117 -4.77 -15.58 1.52
CA ASP A 117 -5.27 -15.96 0.20
C ASP A 117 -4.49 -15.31 -0.94
N ALA A 118 -4.18 -14.02 -0.82
CA ALA A 118 -3.39 -13.30 -1.81
C ALA A 118 -1.93 -13.80 -1.85
N PHE A 119 -1.36 -14.17 -0.71
CA PHE A 119 -0.02 -14.75 -0.62
C PHE A 119 0.04 -16.09 -1.36
N GLU A 120 -0.91 -16.98 -1.10
CA GLU A 120 -1.07 -18.26 -1.79
C GLU A 120 -1.28 -18.06 -3.30
N SER A 121 -2.17 -17.13 -3.70
CA SER A 121 -2.44 -16.80 -5.11
C SER A 121 -1.16 -16.35 -5.84
N CYS A 122 -0.36 -15.48 -5.24
CA CYS A 122 0.92 -15.06 -5.82
C CYS A 122 1.87 -16.25 -6.03
N ILE A 123 1.94 -17.18 -5.06
CA ILE A 123 2.80 -18.36 -5.16
C ILE A 123 2.32 -19.31 -6.25
N GLN A 124 1.01 -19.52 -6.36
CA GLN A 124 0.41 -20.35 -7.42
C GLN A 124 0.70 -19.79 -8.81
N GLN A 125 0.84 -18.47 -8.94
CA GLN A 125 1.26 -17.79 -10.17
C GLN A 125 2.78 -17.84 -10.42
N GLY A 126 3.55 -18.41 -9.48
CA GLY A 126 5.00 -18.61 -9.63
C GLY A 126 5.87 -17.59 -8.89
N ALA A 127 5.32 -16.78 -8.00
CA ALA A 127 6.11 -15.83 -7.22
C ALA A 127 7.04 -16.55 -6.24
N CYS A 128 8.29 -16.11 -6.18
CA CYS A 128 9.32 -16.59 -5.25
C CYS A 128 9.66 -15.54 -4.18
N ARG A 129 9.25 -14.29 -4.40
CA ARG A 129 9.32 -13.18 -3.45
C ARG A 129 8.01 -12.42 -3.45
N ILE A 130 7.49 -12.11 -2.26
CA ILE A 130 6.24 -11.38 -2.08
C ILE A 130 6.52 -9.97 -1.57
N ILE A 131 5.91 -8.98 -2.20
CA ILE A 131 5.99 -7.57 -1.82
C ILE A 131 4.61 -7.15 -1.32
N VAL A 132 4.45 -7.01 -0.02
CA VAL A 132 3.20 -6.56 0.59
C VAL A 132 3.21 -5.04 0.67
N SER A 133 2.31 -4.39 -0.04
CA SER A 133 2.19 -2.93 -0.13
C SER A 133 0.92 -2.44 0.57
N PRO A 134 1.05 -1.84 1.77
CA PRO A 134 -0.09 -1.30 2.50
C PRO A 134 -0.70 -0.08 1.81
N PHE A 135 -1.98 -0.19 1.46
CA PHE A 135 -2.75 0.89 0.85
C PHE A 135 -3.40 1.76 1.94
N PHE A 136 -2.55 2.33 2.81
CA PHE A 136 -2.93 3.18 3.93
C PHE A 136 -2.25 4.54 3.81
N LEU A 137 -2.96 5.61 4.20
CA LEU A 137 -2.41 6.97 4.13
C LEU A 137 -1.22 7.14 5.08
N PHE A 138 -1.33 6.69 6.32
CA PHE A 138 -0.33 6.98 7.34
C PHE A 138 0.13 5.72 8.07
N PRO A 139 1.38 5.69 8.56
CA PRO A 139 1.85 4.62 9.41
C PRO A 139 1.08 4.64 10.73
N GLY A 140 0.46 3.50 11.06
CA GLY A 140 -0.31 3.29 12.27
C GLY A 140 -0.13 1.88 12.79
N ARG A 141 -0.98 1.44 13.74
CA ARG A 141 -0.91 0.11 14.35
C ARG A 141 -0.95 -0.99 13.29
N HIS A 142 -1.79 -0.86 12.27
CA HIS A 142 -1.92 -1.86 11.22
C HIS A 142 -0.60 -2.09 10.48
N TRP A 143 0.12 -1.02 10.13
CA TRP A 143 1.42 -1.15 9.48
C TRP A 143 2.52 -1.67 10.41
N HIS A 144 2.49 -1.26 11.69
CA HIS A 144 3.53 -1.66 12.64
C HIS A 144 3.35 -3.07 13.21
N GLN A 145 2.12 -3.58 13.29
CA GLN A 145 1.80 -4.81 14.03
C GLN A 145 0.97 -5.80 13.21
N ASP A 146 -0.20 -5.39 12.71
CA ASP A 146 -1.20 -6.32 12.20
C ASP A 146 -0.76 -6.91 10.85
N ILE A 147 -0.38 -6.09 9.86
CA ILE A 147 0.09 -6.55 8.55
C ILE A 147 1.37 -7.40 8.67
N PRO A 148 2.41 -7.01 9.45
CA PRO A 148 3.56 -7.88 9.69
C PRO A 148 3.19 -9.24 10.27
N SER A 149 2.29 -9.28 11.24
CA SER A 149 1.87 -10.52 11.89
C SER A 149 1.11 -11.45 10.93
N LEU A 150 0.15 -10.90 10.16
CA LEU A 150 -0.62 -11.64 9.18
C LEU A 150 0.25 -12.16 8.03
N THR A 151 1.18 -11.34 7.54
CA THR A 151 2.13 -11.75 6.50
C THR A 151 3.09 -12.83 7.00
N ALA A 152 3.60 -12.70 8.22
CA ALA A 152 4.47 -13.71 8.82
C ALA A 152 3.73 -15.04 9.04
N GLU A 153 2.45 -15.00 9.38
CA GLU A 153 1.61 -16.20 9.52
C GLU A 153 1.44 -16.89 8.15
N ALA A 154 1.04 -16.15 7.12
CA ALA A 154 0.90 -16.67 5.76
C ALA A 154 2.21 -17.29 5.23
N ALA A 155 3.35 -16.68 5.53
CA ALA A 155 4.65 -17.17 5.09
C ALA A 155 5.09 -18.48 5.73
N LYS A 156 4.53 -18.88 6.90
CA LYS A 156 4.91 -20.15 7.58
C LYS A 156 4.61 -21.38 6.72
N ASP A 157 3.53 -21.34 5.96
CA ASP A 157 3.11 -22.45 5.11
C ASP A 157 3.92 -22.54 3.82
N HIS A 158 4.75 -21.52 3.53
CA HIS A 158 5.52 -21.40 2.29
C HIS A 158 7.04 -21.25 2.54
N PRO A 159 7.70 -22.27 3.12
CA PRO A 159 9.12 -22.21 3.39
C PRO A 159 9.93 -22.10 2.07
N GLY A 160 10.72 -21.06 1.94
CA GLY A 160 11.51 -20.75 0.75
C GLY A 160 11.00 -19.58 -0.07
N VAL A 161 9.84 -19.02 0.26
CA VAL A 161 9.37 -17.74 -0.28
C VAL A 161 9.82 -16.62 0.65
N SER A 162 10.49 -15.61 0.10
CA SER A 162 10.86 -14.40 0.85
C SER A 162 9.76 -13.35 0.72
N TYR A 163 9.66 -12.45 1.70
CA TYR A 163 8.73 -11.33 1.60
C TYR A 163 9.31 -10.03 2.16
N ILE A 164 8.74 -8.92 1.73
CA ILE A 164 9.00 -7.58 2.24
C ILE A 164 7.67 -6.85 2.42
N ILE A 165 7.58 -6.02 3.44
CA ILE A 165 6.46 -5.10 3.65
C ILE A 165 6.97 -3.69 3.37
N THR A 166 6.34 -3.00 2.42
CA THR A 166 6.73 -1.64 2.06
C THR A 166 6.20 -0.62 3.06
N ALA A 167 6.66 0.62 2.96
CA ALA A 167 6.02 1.74 3.64
C ALA A 167 4.58 1.92 3.11
N PRO A 168 3.65 2.45 3.93
CA PRO A 168 2.34 2.91 3.46
C PRO A 168 2.51 4.15 2.55
N LEU A 169 1.40 4.66 1.99
CA LEU A 169 1.43 5.80 1.06
C LEU A 169 2.15 7.03 1.63
N GLY A 170 1.93 7.33 2.91
CA GLY A 170 2.59 8.42 3.60
C GLY A 170 2.27 9.81 3.03
N LEU A 171 3.12 10.77 3.34
CA LEU A 171 3.03 12.13 2.81
C LEU A 171 3.71 12.18 1.43
N HIS A 172 2.92 12.04 0.39
CA HIS A 172 3.40 12.06 -0.99
C HIS A 172 2.74 13.17 -1.80
N GLN A 173 3.51 13.89 -2.63
CA GLN A 173 3.02 15.03 -3.41
C GLN A 173 1.86 14.64 -4.33
N LEU A 174 1.88 13.47 -4.96
CA LEU A 174 0.79 13.00 -5.81
C LEU A 174 -0.54 12.85 -5.05
N LEU A 175 -0.53 12.59 -3.74
CA LEU A 175 -1.75 12.55 -2.94
C LEU A 175 -2.34 13.95 -2.73
N VAL A 176 -1.48 14.97 -2.62
CA VAL A 176 -1.91 16.37 -2.58
C VAL A 176 -2.62 16.73 -3.89
N ASP A 177 -2.02 16.34 -5.02
CA ASP A 177 -2.59 16.58 -6.35
C ASP A 177 -3.95 15.89 -6.52
N VAL A 178 -4.07 14.63 -6.05
CA VAL A 178 -5.35 13.89 -6.08
C VAL A 178 -6.43 14.59 -5.25
N VAL A 179 -6.09 15.07 -4.05
CA VAL A 179 -7.04 15.78 -3.17
C VAL A 179 -7.46 17.10 -3.80
N ASP A 180 -6.52 17.88 -4.34
CA ASP A 180 -6.79 19.15 -5.00
C ASP A 180 -7.67 18.97 -6.25
N ASP A 181 -7.35 17.98 -7.10
CA ASP A 181 -8.18 17.62 -8.27
C ASP A 181 -9.62 17.27 -7.85
N ARG A 182 -9.76 16.44 -6.79
CA ARG A 182 -11.07 16.05 -6.28
C ARG A 182 -11.89 17.25 -5.81
N ILE A 183 -11.27 18.16 -5.06
CA ILE A 183 -11.91 19.40 -4.59
C ILE A 183 -12.37 20.24 -5.78
N LYS A 184 -11.49 20.50 -6.74
CA LYS A 184 -11.79 21.30 -7.94
C LYS A 184 -12.91 20.71 -8.77
N HIS A 185 -12.90 19.39 -8.96
CA HIS A 185 -13.93 18.70 -9.71
C HIS A 185 -15.30 18.85 -9.03
N CYS A 186 -15.38 18.57 -7.72
CA CYS A 186 -16.65 18.69 -6.99
C CYS A 186 -17.18 20.13 -6.96
N LEU A 187 -16.32 21.13 -6.85
CA LEU A 187 -16.74 22.54 -6.91
C LEU A 187 -17.31 22.90 -8.28
N ARG A 188 -16.68 22.47 -9.36
CA ARG A 188 -17.21 22.68 -10.73
C ARG A 188 -18.55 21.97 -10.93
N HIS A 189 -18.71 20.74 -10.43
CA HIS A 189 -19.97 20.03 -10.49
C HIS A 189 -21.09 20.79 -9.79
N VAL A 190 -20.84 21.26 -8.56
CA VAL A 190 -21.82 22.05 -7.79
C VAL A 190 -22.15 23.38 -8.47
N ALA A 191 -21.22 23.97 -9.21
CA ALA A 191 -21.45 25.17 -10.02
C ALA A 191 -22.22 24.91 -11.34
N GLY A 192 -22.37 23.64 -11.72
CA GLY A 192 -23.00 23.25 -13.00
C GLY A 192 -22.04 23.22 -14.18
N ASP A 193 -20.73 23.32 -13.94
CA ASP A 193 -19.68 23.38 -14.96
C ASP A 193 -19.02 22.02 -15.26
N ALA A 194 -19.44 20.96 -14.56
CA ALA A 194 -18.95 19.60 -14.77
C ALA A 194 -20.00 18.56 -14.37
N ASP A 195 -19.92 17.37 -14.96
CA ASP A 195 -20.71 16.20 -14.58
C ASP A 195 -20.28 15.62 -13.23
N GLU A 196 -21.12 14.79 -12.60
CA GLU A 196 -20.75 14.02 -11.41
C GLU A 196 -19.52 13.14 -11.73
N CYS A 197 -18.55 13.11 -10.81
CA CYS A 197 -17.45 12.16 -10.91
C CYS A 197 -17.93 10.74 -10.59
N SER A 198 -17.18 9.72 -11.05
CA SER A 198 -17.51 8.30 -10.83
C SER A 198 -17.72 7.92 -9.36
N ILE A 199 -17.10 8.64 -8.42
CA ILE A 199 -17.23 8.38 -6.99
C ILE A 199 -18.51 8.98 -6.40
N CYS A 200 -18.93 10.16 -6.89
CA CYS A 200 -20.14 10.85 -6.42
C CYS A 200 -21.41 10.47 -7.19
N ALA A 201 -21.27 9.90 -8.39
CA ALA A 201 -22.39 9.59 -9.26
C ALA A 201 -23.46 8.76 -8.55
N GLY A 202 -24.70 9.24 -8.61
CA GLY A 202 -25.88 8.61 -8.01
C GLY A 202 -25.96 8.69 -6.47
N THR A 203 -24.97 9.31 -5.78
CA THR A 203 -25.02 9.45 -4.31
C THR A 203 -25.80 10.65 -3.82
N GLY A 204 -26.01 11.66 -4.67
CA GLY A 204 -26.62 12.94 -4.34
C GLY A 204 -25.85 13.73 -3.26
N LYS A 205 -24.60 13.38 -2.97
CA LYS A 205 -23.79 14.02 -1.92
C LYS A 205 -23.00 15.24 -2.40
N CYS A 206 -22.72 15.33 -3.68
CA CYS A 206 -21.98 16.44 -4.28
C CYS A 206 -22.90 17.64 -4.48
N ARG A 207 -23.25 18.33 -3.39
CA ARG A 207 -24.15 19.49 -3.35
C ARG A 207 -23.80 20.45 -2.23
N LEU A 208 -24.29 21.68 -2.30
CA LEU A 208 -24.27 22.61 -1.15
C LEU A 208 -25.28 22.18 -0.09
N TYR A 209 -24.93 22.35 1.18
CA TYR A 209 -25.74 22.07 2.34
C TYR A 209 -26.06 23.37 3.07
#